data_5509ee1ed342845ba6521a00c2df7fe9
#
_entry.id   5509ee1ed342845ba6521a00c2df7fe9
#
_cell.length_a   1.000
_cell.length_b   1.000
_cell.length_c   1.000
_cell.angle_alpha   90.00
_cell.angle_beta   90.00
_cell.angle_gamma   90.00
#
_symmetry.space_group_name_H-M   'P 1'
#
loop_
_entity.id
_entity.type
_entity.pdbx_description
1 polymer ?
#
loop_
_entity_poly.entity_id
_entity_poly.type
_entity_poly.pdbx_seq_one_letter_code
_entity_poly.pdbx_strand_id
1 'polypeptide(L)'
;MLQITNLVKRYGSDEPVLKNLSLTVPERNVVSVIGASGAGKSTLLRCINRLVEPTSGDIELNGVNLTKLRGGQLRHARQRIGMIFQGFNLVERLTVMENVLSGRLGYVSFLRAAFRRFPQADIDRAFHFMERVGIAHYANKRADELSGGERQRVGVVRALMQEPEILLADEPTASLDPKTSEQIMALLRSLSEELSLPVLINIHNVTEAKAYTDRIVGMRYGRIIFDGAPTSLDEAAMDEIYAGTPVDDRAADQAAGRPLETVPS
;
A
#
# COMPACT_ATOMS: atom_id res chain seq x y z
N MET A 1 -11.55 6.89 -9.64
CA MET A 1 -10.95 8.11 -9.02
C MET A 1 -11.18 8.09 -7.51
N LEU A 2 -10.16 8.33 -6.67
CA LEU A 2 -10.28 8.57 -5.23
C LEU A 2 -10.22 10.08 -4.96
N GLN A 3 -11.13 10.59 -4.14
CA GLN A 3 -11.15 11.98 -3.69
C GLN A 3 -11.25 12.05 -2.17
N ILE A 4 -10.38 12.83 -1.57
CA ILE A 4 -10.31 13.09 -0.12
C ILE A 4 -10.51 14.58 0.07
N THR A 5 -11.43 14.96 0.97
CA THR A 5 -11.76 16.36 1.21
C THR A 5 -11.72 16.65 2.71
N ASN A 6 -10.86 17.58 3.11
CA ASN A 6 -10.74 18.11 4.47
C ASN A 6 -10.60 17.03 5.54
N LEU A 7 -9.82 15.97 5.25
CA LEU A 7 -9.66 14.82 6.13
C LEU A 7 -8.90 15.21 7.40
N VAL A 8 -9.50 14.90 8.54
CA VAL A 8 -8.89 15.07 9.85
C VAL A 8 -8.88 13.72 10.58
N LYS A 9 -7.74 13.40 11.18
CA LYS A 9 -7.62 12.27 12.11
C LYS A 9 -6.94 12.70 13.40
N ARG A 10 -7.62 12.45 14.51
CA ARG A 10 -7.13 12.65 15.87
C ARG A 10 -7.22 11.33 16.64
N TYR A 11 -6.25 11.04 17.47
CA TYR A 11 -6.29 9.95 18.44
C TYR A 11 -6.43 10.55 19.84
N GLY A 12 -7.50 10.20 20.55
CA GLY A 12 -7.79 10.77 21.87
C GLY A 12 -7.92 12.30 21.85
N SER A 13 -7.33 12.96 22.85
CA SER A 13 -7.32 14.43 23.01
C SER A 13 -6.11 15.10 22.35
N ASP A 14 -5.19 14.34 21.76
CA ASP A 14 -3.95 14.84 21.21
C ASP A 14 -4.16 15.69 19.95
N GLU A 15 -3.09 16.35 19.49
CA GLU A 15 -3.11 17.05 18.20
C GLU A 15 -3.50 16.12 17.05
N PRO A 16 -4.20 16.63 16.02
CA PRO A 16 -4.54 15.83 14.85
C PRO A 16 -3.29 15.32 14.14
N VAL A 17 -3.26 14.02 13.84
CA VAL A 17 -2.23 13.38 13.02
C VAL A 17 -2.45 13.71 11.54
N LEU A 18 -3.71 13.86 11.09
CA LEU A 18 -4.05 14.42 9.78
C LEU A 18 -4.80 15.73 10.00
N LYS A 19 -4.35 16.81 9.34
CA LYS A 19 -4.77 18.19 9.59
C LYS A 19 -5.41 18.78 8.34
N ASN A 20 -6.70 18.52 8.12
CA ASN A 20 -7.48 19.09 7.02
C ASN A 20 -6.88 18.76 5.64
N LEU A 21 -6.55 17.48 5.43
CA LEU A 21 -5.87 16.99 4.23
C LEU A 21 -6.88 16.80 3.09
N SER A 22 -6.57 17.34 1.92
CA SER A 22 -7.33 17.10 0.69
C SER A 22 -6.40 16.56 -0.38
N LEU A 23 -6.82 15.47 -1.06
CA LEU A 23 -6.03 14.77 -2.07
C LEU A 23 -6.96 14.11 -3.09
N THR A 24 -6.59 14.18 -4.36
CA THR A 24 -7.26 13.41 -5.42
C THR A 24 -6.26 12.45 -6.04
N VAL A 25 -6.63 11.16 -6.16
CA VAL A 25 -5.87 10.17 -6.92
C VAL A 25 -6.63 9.88 -8.21
N PRO A 26 -6.11 10.33 -9.37
CA PRO A 26 -6.73 10.08 -10.67
C PRO A 26 -6.72 8.58 -11.03
N GLU A 27 -7.54 8.20 -11.99
CA GLU A 27 -7.49 6.86 -12.57
C GLU A 27 -6.15 6.63 -13.30
N ARG A 28 -5.67 5.40 -13.29
CA ARG A 28 -4.45 4.96 -14.00
C ARG A 28 -3.15 5.64 -13.54
N ASN A 29 -3.15 6.33 -12.41
CA ASN A 29 -1.95 6.97 -11.89
C ASN A 29 -1.36 6.19 -10.73
N VAL A 30 -0.04 6.13 -10.70
CA VAL A 30 0.72 5.72 -9.53
C VAL A 30 1.14 6.98 -8.77
N VAL A 31 0.57 7.18 -7.59
CA VAL A 31 0.85 8.34 -6.72
C VAL A 31 1.62 7.86 -5.50
N SER A 32 2.76 8.46 -5.23
CA SER A 32 3.51 8.22 -4.00
C SER A 32 3.23 9.28 -2.94
N VAL A 33 3.23 8.85 -1.69
CA VAL A 33 3.21 9.70 -0.51
C VAL A 33 4.56 9.57 0.18
N ILE A 34 5.30 10.67 0.28
CA ILE A 34 6.60 10.74 0.95
C ILE A 34 6.56 11.66 2.16
N GLY A 35 7.55 11.58 3.03
CA GLY A 35 7.69 12.43 4.22
C GLY A 35 8.31 11.68 5.38
N ALA A 36 8.74 12.43 6.39
CA ALA A 36 9.39 11.89 7.58
C ALA A 36 8.52 10.86 8.34
N SER A 37 9.16 10.06 9.18
CA SER A 37 8.45 9.21 10.13
C SER A 37 7.50 10.06 11.00
N GLY A 38 6.29 9.59 11.24
CA GLY A 38 5.28 10.36 11.97
C GLY A 38 4.54 11.44 11.17
N ALA A 39 4.85 11.66 9.88
CA ALA A 39 4.14 12.65 9.05
C ALA A 39 2.64 12.33 8.81
N GLY A 40 2.18 11.12 9.14
CA GLY A 40 0.78 10.70 8.99
C GLY A 40 0.49 9.83 7.77
N LYS A 41 1.51 9.41 7.00
CA LYS A 41 1.37 8.66 5.75
C LYS A 41 0.55 7.36 5.89
N SER A 42 0.96 6.46 6.79
CA SER A 42 0.24 5.19 7.05
C SER A 42 -1.15 5.44 7.64
N THR A 43 -1.31 6.50 8.44
CA THR A 43 -2.63 6.90 8.96
C THR A 43 -3.57 7.32 7.82
N LEU A 44 -3.04 8.04 6.81
CA LEU A 44 -3.82 8.40 5.62
C LEU A 44 -4.33 7.16 4.89
N LEU A 45 -3.45 6.20 4.55
CA LEU A 45 -3.84 4.96 3.86
C LEU A 45 -4.86 4.16 4.68
N ARG A 46 -4.66 4.06 5.99
CA ARG A 46 -5.58 3.35 6.89
C ARG A 46 -6.93 4.06 7.06
N CYS A 47 -6.97 5.39 6.94
CA CYS A 47 -8.24 6.13 6.88
C CYS A 47 -8.98 5.89 5.57
N ILE A 48 -8.28 5.84 4.43
CA ILE A 48 -8.88 5.55 3.12
C ILE A 48 -9.56 4.19 3.14
N ASN A 49 -8.89 3.16 3.63
CA ASN A 49 -9.45 1.81 3.77
C ASN A 49 -10.39 1.68 4.99
N ARG A 50 -10.63 2.76 5.74
CA ARG A 50 -11.47 2.76 6.95
C ARG A 50 -11.06 1.69 7.99
N LEU A 51 -9.78 1.28 7.99
CA LEU A 51 -9.18 0.53 9.10
C LEU A 51 -9.02 1.42 10.34
N VAL A 52 -8.80 2.71 10.09
CA VAL A 52 -8.83 3.77 11.09
C VAL A 52 -9.97 4.72 10.73
N GLU A 53 -10.88 4.95 11.67
CA GLU A 53 -12.00 5.86 11.45
C GLU A 53 -11.50 7.31 11.40
N PRO A 54 -11.79 8.08 10.33
CA PRO A 54 -11.53 9.53 10.31
C PRO A 54 -12.29 10.24 11.43
N THR A 55 -11.73 11.34 11.93
CA THR A 55 -12.44 12.21 12.89
C THR A 55 -13.45 13.10 12.18
N SER A 56 -13.08 13.63 11.01
CA SER A 56 -13.96 14.39 10.12
C SER A 56 -13.40 14.41 8.69
N GLY A 57 -14.15 14.97 7.77
CA GLY A 57 -13.84 15.01 6.34
C GLY A 57 -14.47 13.84 5.57
N ASP A 58 -14.37 13.91 4.27
CA ASP A 58 -14.97 12.94 3.36
C ASP A 58 -13.91 12.19 2.55
N ILE A 59 -14.16 10.91 2.31
CA ILE A 59 -13.38 10.05 1.41
C ILE A 59 -14.35 9.43 0.42
N GLU A 60 -14.16 9.70 -0.86
CA GLU A 60 -15.00 9.21 -1.93
C GLU A 60 -14.20 8.34 -2.90
N LEU A 61 -14.71 7.15 -3.21
CA LEU A 61 -14.18 6.27 -4.24
C LEU A 61 -15.24 6.07 -5.32
N ASN A 62 -14.94 6.54 -6.53
CA ASN A 62 -15.86 6.48 -7.67
C ASN A 62 -17.28 6.96 -7.33
N GLY A 63 -17.40 8.12 -6.66
CA GLY A 63 -18.68 8.74 -6.28
C GLY A 63 -19.34 8.13 -5.04
N VAL A 64 -18.75 7.11 -4.42
CA VAL A 64 -19.26 6.52 -3.18
C VAL A 64 -18.50 7.09 -1.98
N ASN A 65 -19.21 7.81 -1.11
CA ASN A 65 -18.63 8.38 0.09
C ASN A 65 -18.43 7.29 1.16
N LEU A 66 -17.18 6.88 1.35
CA LEU A 66 -16.80 5.81 2.26
C LEU A 66 -17.01 6.17 3.74
N THR A 67 -16.91 7.46 4.10
CA THR A 67 -17.01 7.91 5.50
C THR A 67 -18.42 7.78 6.06
N LYS A 68 -19.42 7.77 5.19
CA LYS A 68 -20.83 7.63 5.55
C LYS A 68 -21.30 6.18 5.66
N LEU A 69 -20.50 5.23 5.15
CA LEU A 69 -20.89 3.81 5.16
C LEU A 69 -20.68 3.16 6.53
N ARG A 70 -21.54 2.18 6.85
CA ARG A 70 -21.47 1.37 8.08
C ARG A 70 -21.81 -0.10 7.80
N GLY A 71 -21.41 -0.99 8.69
CA GLY A 71 -21.79 -2.40 8.66
C GLY A 71 -21.49 -3.10 7.33
N GLY A 72 -22.51 -3.72 6.73
CA GLY A 72 -22.38 -4.45 5.46
C GLY A 72 -21.96 -3.59 4.30
N GLN A 73 -22.44 -2.35 4.19
CA GLN A 73 -22.07 -1.42 3.14
C GLN A 73 -20.57 -1.07 3.18
N LEU A 74 -20.03 -0.83 4.38
CA LEU A 74 -18.60 -0.58 4.56
C LEU A 74 -17.77 -1.82 4.22
N ARG A 75 -18.25 -3.02 4.59
CA ARG A 75 -17.58 -4.28 4.21
C ARG A 75 -17.50 -4.42 2.69
N HIS A 76 -18.58 -4.15 1.96
CA HIS A 76 -18.60 -4.16 0.51
C HIS A 76 -17.67 -3.11 -0.11
N ALA A 77 -17.64 -1.90 0.44
CA ALA A 77 -16.75 -0.86 -0.04
C ALA A 77 -15.27 -1.24 0.14
N ARG A 78 -14.91 -1.89 1.25
CA ARG A 78 -13.54 -2.38 1.49
C ARG A 78 -13.09 -3.47 0.52
N GLN A 79 -14.00 -4.25 -0.05
CA GLN A 79 -13.68 -5.23 -1.09
C GLN A 79 -13.15 -4.56 -2.36
N ARG A 80 -13.57 -3.31 -2.61
CA ARG A 80 -13.14 -2.50 -3.76
C ARG A 80 -11.79 -1.81 -3.55
N ILE A 81 -11.15 -1.99 -2.39
CA ILE A 81 -9.87 -1.36 -2.03
C ILE A 81 -8.87 -2.47 -1.71
N GLY A 82 -7.94 -2.72 -2.63
CA GLY A 82 -6.83 -3.61 -2.36
C GLY A 82 -5.82 -2.96 -1.42
N MET A 83 -5.29 -3.70 -0.46
CA MET A 83 -4.26 -3.18 0.44
C MET A 83 -3.08 -4.12 0.57
N ILE A 84 -1.90 -3.58 0.31
CA ILE A 84 -0.60 -4.20 0.53
C ILE A 84 -0.01 -3.59 1.79
N PHE A 85 0.41 -4.42 2.74
CA PHE A 85 0.89 -4.01 4.06
C PHE A 85 2.40 -4.15 4.16
N GLN A 86 3.04 -3.33 4.98
CA GLN A 86 4.46 -3.33 5.26
C GLN A 86 4.98 -4.69 5.78
N GLY A 87 4.25 -5.40 6.61
CA GLY A 87 4.65 -6.70 7.19
C GLY A 87 4.12 -7.92 6.43
N PHE A 88 3.82 -7.82 5.13
CA PHE A 88 3.21 -8.84 4.28
C PHE A 88 1.80 -9.28 4.75
N ASN A 89 1.58 -9.37 6.06
CA ASN A 89 0.34 -9.83 6.72
C ASN A 89 -0.19 -11.16 6.17
N LEU A 90 0.72 -12.08 5.89
CA LEU A 90 0.39 -13.44 5.47
C LEU A 90 0.17 -14.32 6.71
N VAL A 91 -0.68 -15.33 6.55
CA VAL A 91 -0.79 -16.39 7.53
C VAL A 91 0.33 -17.39 7.25
N GLU A 92 1.39 -17.37 8.05
CA GLU A 92 2.66 -18.05 7.81
C GLU A 92 2.50 -19.57 7.57
N ARG A 93 1.62 -20.22 8.34
CA ARG A 93 1.37 -21.67 8.25
C ARG A 93 0.49 -22.10 7.08
N LEU A 94 -0.13 -21.16 6.36
CA LEU A 94 -0.91 -21.43 5.18
C LEU A 94 -0.03 -21.44 3.93
N THR A 95 -0.49 -22.18 2.91
CA THR A 95 0.16 -22.17 1.60
C THR A 95 0.02 -20.82 0.90
N VAL A 96 0.82 -20.60 -0.14
CA VAL A 96 0.70 -19.44 -1.03
C VAL A 96 -0.71 -19.35 -1.59
N MET A 97 -1.24 -20.45 -2.14
CA MET A 97 -2.59 -20.50 -2.69
C MET A 97 -3.66 -20.11 -1.65
N GLU A 98 -3.57 -20.62 -0.44
CA GLU A 98 -4.53 -20.31 0.63
C GLU A 98 -4.46 -18.83 1.04
N ASN A 99 -3.25 -18.26 1.13
CA ASN A 99 -3.05 -16.83 1.39
C ASN A 99 -3.64 -15.97 0.26
N VAL A 100 -3.40 -16.33 -0.99
CA VAL A 100 -3.94 -15.63 -2.17
C VAL A 100 -5.47 -15.69 -2.17
N LEU A 101 -6.05 -16.88 -2.00
CA LEU A 101 -7.50 -17.08 -1.97
C LEU A 101 -8.17 -16.37 -0.78
N SER A 102 -7.44 -16.06 0.28
CA SER A 102 -7.97 -15.24 1.39
C SER A 102 -8.47 -13.87 0.94
N GLY A 103 -7.95 -13.32 -0.17
CA GLY A 103 -8.47 -12.12 -0.82
C GLY A 103 -9.94 -12.25 -1.28
N ARG A 104 -10.43 -13.49 -1.50
CA ARG A 104 -11.82 -13.76 -1.91
C ARG A 104 -12.78 -14.04 -0.74
N LEU A 105 -12.32 -13.99 0.50
CA LEU A 105 -13.16 -14.28 1.67
C LEU A 105 -14.41 -13.39 1.78
N GLY A 106 -14.35 -12.17 1.25
CA GLY A 106 -15.49 -11.27 1.20
C GLY A 106 -16.58 -11.65 0.19
N TYR A 107 -16.29 -12.56 -0.73
CA TYR A 107 -17.15 -12.94 -1.87
C TYR A 107 -17.73 -14.34 -1.75
N VAL A 108 -17.25 -15.14 -0.82
CA VAL A 108 -17.74 -16.51 -0.58
C VAL A 108 -18.54 -16.58 0.72
N SER A 109 -19.46 -17.56 0.80
CA SER A 109 -20.22 -17.76 2.04
C SER A 109 -19.32 -18.27 3.17
N PHE A 110 -19.72 -17.98 4.42
CA PHE A 110 -18.99 -18.40 5.61
C PHE A 110 -18.65 -19.90 5.60
N LEU A 111 -19.59 -20.77 5.21
CA LEU A 111 -19.35 -22.21 5.15
C LEU A 111 -18.27 -22.57 4.12
N ARG A 112 -18.31 -21.97 2.94
CA ARG A 112 -17.28 -22.21 1.92
C ARG A 112 -15.90 -21.72 2.40
N ALA A 113 -15.84 -20.56 3.04
CA ALA A 113 -14.61 -20.03 3.62
C ALA A 113 -14.07 -20.96 4.71
N ALA A 114 -14.91 -21.42 5.64
CA ALA A 114 -14.53 -22.31 6.75
C ALA A 114 -13.99 -23.67 6.26
N PHE A 115 -14.56 -24.21 5.19
CA PHE A 115 -14.10 -25.47 4.58
C PHE A 115 -13.07 -25.26 3.46
N ARG A 116 -12.57 -24.03 3.26
CA ARG A 116 -11.57 -23.66 2.22
C ARG A 116 -12.02 -24.08 0.81
N ARG A 117 -13.32 -24.09 0.55
CA ARG A 117 -13.92 -24.46 -0.74
C ARG A 117 -14.21 -23.21 -1.56
N PHE A 118 -13.24 -22.81 -2.36
CA PHE A 118 -13.39 -21.69 -3.29
C PHE A 118 -13.95 -22.17 -4.64
N PRO A 119 -14.70 -21.30 -5.35
CA PRO A 119 -15.11 -21.56 -6.74
C PRO A 119 -13.89 -21.79 -7.63
N GLN A 120 -14.03 -22.67 -8.65
CA GLN A 120 -12.93 -22.92 -9.59
C GLN A 120 -12.45 -21.65 -10.28
N ALA A 121 -13.36 -20.75 -10.64
CA ALA A 121 -13.02 -19.45 -11.22
C ALA A 121 -12.11 -18.60 -10.33
N ASP A 122 -12.24 -18.67 -9.00
CA ASP A 122 -11.35 -17.96 -8.08
C ASP A 122 -9.96 -18.63 -8.01
N ILE A 123 -9.92 -19.97 -8.12
CA ILE A 123 -8.66 -20.74 -8.18
C ILE A 123 -7.91 -20.42 -9.48
N ASP A 124 -8.60 -20.43 -10.62
CA ASP A 124 -8.02 -20.13 -11.93
C ASP A 124 -7.49 -18.69 -11.96
N ARG A 125 -8.24 -17.74 -11.41
CA ARG A 125 -7.79 -16.34 -11.25
C ARG A 125 -6.58 -16.23 -10.35
N ALA A 126 -6.52 -16.98 -9.26
CA ALA A 126 -5.37 -17.01 -8.37
C ALA A 126 -4.11 -17.49 -9.12
N PHE A 127 -4.21 -18.56 -9.88
CA PHE A 127 -3.11 -19.05 -10.72
C PHE A 127 -2.70 -18.01 -11.76
N HIS A 128 -3.65 -17.39 -12.46
CA HIS A 128 -3.36 -16.34 -13.45
C HIS A 128 -2.53 -15.19 -12.83
N PHE A 129 -2.94 -14.66 -11.69
CA PHE A 129 -2.17 -13.59 -11.04
C PHE A 129 -0.85 -14.07 -10.46
N MET A 130 -0.78 -15.31 -9.92
CA MET A 130 0.47 -15.88 -9.43
C MET A 130 1.49 -16.11 -10.55
N GLU A 131 1.06 -16.56 -11.73
CA GLU A 131 1.91 -16.69 -12.92
C GLU A 131 2.46 -15.33 -13.34
N ARG A 132 1.59 -14.31 -13.38
CA ARG A 132 1.95 -12.95 -13.76
C ARG A 132 3.01 -12.33 -12.85
N VAL A 133 2.97 -12.61 -11.55
CA VAL A 133 3.99 -12.11 -10.61
C VAL A 133 5.14 -13.11 -10.38
N GLY A 134 5.15 -14.26 -11.08
CA GLY A 134 6.24 -15.23 -11.08
C GLY A 134 6.30 -16.14 -9.86
N ILE A 135 5.17 -16.40 -9.17
CA ILE A 135 5.12 -17.23 -7.95
C ILE A 135 4.22 -18.47 -8.07
N ALA A 136 3.70 -18.79 -9.25
CA ALA A 136 2.76 -19.91 -9.41
C ALA A 136 3.34 -21.27 -8.99
N HIS A 137 4.66 -21.46 -9.20
CA HIS A 137 5.37 -22.67 -8.80
C HIS A 137 5.48 -22.87 -7.28
N TYR A 138 5.19 -21.81 -6.48
CA TYR A 138 5.12 -21.89 -5.03
C TYR A 138 3.71 -22.11 -4.48
N ALA A 139 2.69 -22.35 -5.31
CA ALA A 139 1.29 -22.43 -4.91
C ALA A 139 1.05 -23.29 -3.64
N ASN A 140 1.73 -24.43 -3.55
CA ASN A 140 1.60 -25.38 -2.44
C ASN A 140 2.64 -25.19 -1.32
N LYS A 141 3.56 -24.22 -1.46
CA LYS A 141 4.58 -23.91 -0.47
C LYS A 141 3.99 -23.08 0.66
N ARG A 142 4.44 -23.26 1.89
CA ARG A 142 3.98 -22.43 3.02
C ARG A 142 4.60 -21.03 2.94
N ALA A 143 3.86 -20.04 3.45
CA ALA A 143 4.33 -18.65 3.40
C ALA A 143 5.58 -18.41 4.26
N ASP A 144 5.81 -19.16 5.35
CA ASP A 144 7.02 -19.07 6.18
C ASP A 144 8.29 -19.60 5.50
N GLU A 145 8.15 -20.36 4.41
CA GLU A 145 9.26 -20.88 3.62
C GLU A 145 9.71 -19.96 2.48
N LEU A 146 9.06 -18.81 2.32
CA LEU A 146 9.32 -17.86 1.25
C LEU A 146 10.31 -16.76 1.67
N SER A 147 11.09 -16.26 0.72
CA SER A 147 11.85 -15.01 0.86
C SER A 147 10.94 -13.79 1.05
N GLY A 148 11.49 -12.67 1.51
CA GLY A 148 10.74 -11.42 1.69
C GLY A 148 10.05 -10.95 0.41
N GLY A 149 10.77 -10.96 -0.72
CA GLY A 149 10.22 -10.57 -2.02
C GLY A 149 9.10 -11.50 -2.51
N GLU A 150 9.24 -12.81 -2.30
CA GLU A 150 8.18 -13.77 -2.63
C GLU A 150 6.94 -13.57 -1.77
N ARG A 151 7.11 -13.33 -0.44
CA ARG A 151 5.99 -12.98 0.46
C ARG A 151 5.29 -11.71 0.01
N GLN A 152 6.05 -10.70 -0.42
CA GLN A 152 5.47 -9.45 -0.93
C GLN A 152 4.65 -9.68 -2.19
N ARG A 153 5.14 -10.48 -3.14
CA ARG A 153 4.38 -10.87 -4.34
C ARG A 153 3.08 -11.60 -3.98
N VAL A 154 3.09 -12.48 -2.97
CA VAL A 154 1.85 -13.11 -2.45
C VAL A 154 0.89 -12.05 -1.91
N GLY A 155 1.38 -11.07 -1.15
CA GLY A 155 0.58 -9.94 -0.65
C GLY A 155 -0.06 -9.11 -1.77
N VAL A 156 0.70 -8.87 -2.85
CA VAL A 156 0.21 -8.18 -4.06
C VAL A 156 -0.92 -8.99 -4.71
N VAL A 157 -0.70 -10.28 -4.98
CA VAL A 157 -1.73 -11.14 -5.60
C VAL A 157 -2.98 -11.23 -4.73
N ARG A 158 -2.84 -11.39 -3.42
CA ARG A 158 -3.98 -11.38 -2.49
C ARG A 158 -4.80 -10.10 -2.59
N ALA A 159 -4.15 -8.93 -2.72
CA ALA A 159 -4.86 -7.67 -2.89
C ALA A 159 -5.58 -7.60 -4.25
N LEU A 160 -4.97 -8.11 -5.34
CA LEU A 160 -5.57 -8.17 -6.67
C LEU A 160 -6.77 -9.14 -6.75
N MET A 161 -6.77 -10.20 -5.93
CA MET A 161 -7.91 -11.13 -5.85
C MET A 161 -9.22 -10.47 -5.41
N GLN A 162 -9.15 -9.29 -4.79
CA GLN A 162 -10.33 -8.51 -4.45
C GLN A 162 -10.96 -7.79 -5.66
N GLU A 163 -10.31 -7.80 -6.84
CA GLU A 163 -10.71 -7.00 -8.01
C GLU A 163 -10.90 -5.52 -7.64
N PRO A 164 -9.85 -4.90 -7.06
CA PRO A 164 -9.98 -3.59 -6.46
C PRO A 164 -10.13 -2.49 -7.52
N GLU A 165 -10.75 -1.38 -7.13
CA GLU A 165 -10.83 -0.15 -7.91
C GLU A 165 -9.69 0.83 -7.59
N ILE A 166 -8.97 0.57 -6.52
CA ILE A 166 -7.73 1.25 -6.12
C ILE A 166 -6.86 0.30 -5.31
N LEU A 167 -5.55 0.40 -5.50
CA LEU A 167 -4.55 -0.33 -4.71
C LEU A 167 -3.85 0.65 -3.77
N LEU A 168 -3.86 0.35 -2.49
CA LEU A 168 -3.12 1.06 -1.46
C LEU A 168 -1.92 0.22 -1.06
N ALA A 169 -0.72 0.80 -1.01
CA ALA A 169 0.49 0.10 -0.58
C ALA A 169 1.19 0.89 0.54
N ASP A 170 1.22 0.32 1.73
CA ASP A 170 1.85 0.92 2.92
C ASP A 170 3.27 0.35 3.05
N GLU A 171 4.27 1.09 2.59
CA GLU A 171 5.70 0.74 2.60
C GLU A 171 6.00 -0.66 2.01
N PRO A 172 5.62 -0.92 0.74
CA PRO A 172 5.68 -2.27 0.17
C PRO A 172 7.10 -2.82 0.00
N THR A 173 8.13 -2.00 0.17
CA THR A 173 9.55 -2.34 -0.03
C THR A 173 10.41 -2.22 1.23
N ALA A 174 9.87 -1.78 2.37
CA ALA A 174 10.65 -1.42 3.57
C ALA A 174 11.51 -2.54 4.18
N SER A 175 11.18 -3.81 3.93
CA SER A 175 11.90 -4.97 4.49
C SER A 175 12.61 -5.79 3.41
N LEU A 176 12.87 -5.20 2.25
CA LEU A 176 13.45 -5.88 1.09
C LEU A 176 14.83 -5.30 0.75
N ASP A 177 15.67 -6.12 0.13
CA ASP A 177 16.91 -5.65 -0.45
C ASP A 177 16.65 -4.71 -1.66
N PRO A 178 17.59 -3.84 -2.04
CA PRO A 178 17.38 -2.84 -3.09
C PRO A 178 16.91 -3.43 -4.43
N LYS A 179 17.49 -4.54 -4.85
CA LYS A 179 17.14 -5.18 -6.14
C LYS A 179 15.70 -5.73 -6.10
N THR A 180 15.32 -6.36 -5.01
CA THR A 180 13.95 -6.87 -4.81
C THR A 180 12.95 -5.72 -4.70
N SER A 181 13.34 -4.61 -4.04
CA SER A 181 12.53 -3.39 -3.93
C SER A 181 12.19 -2.82 -5.31
N GLU A 182 13.21 -2.65 -6.19
CA GLU A 182 13.03 -2.22 -7.57
C GLU A 182 12.06 -3.14 -8.34
N GLN A 183 12.20 -4.45 -8.17
CA GLN A 183 11.31 -5.43 -8.83
C GLN A 183 9.85 -5.30 -8.36
N ILE A 184 9.62 -5.06 -7.06
CA ILE A 184 8.27 -4.87 -6.54
C ILE A 184 7.68 -3.56 -7.03
N MET A 185 8.45 -2.47 -7.06
CA MET A 185 7.98 -1.18 -7.58
C MET A 185 7.66 -1.24 -9.08
N ALA A 186 8.53 -1.86 -9.87
CA ALA A 186 8.29 -2.11 -11.30
C ALA A 186 7.03 -2.98 -11.52
N LEU A 187 6.83 -4.00 -10.69
CA LEU A 187 5.63 -4.84 -10.72
C LEU A 187 4.36 -4.03 -10.45
N LEU A 188 4.35 -3.20 -9.39
CA LEU A 188 3.19 -2.35 -9.05
C LEU A 188 2.89 -1.37 -10.18
N ARG A 189 3.91 -0.78 -10.80
CA ARG A 189 3.77 0.10 -11.97
C ARG A 189 3.14 -0.64 -13.15
N SER A 190 3.67 -1.80 -13.53
CA SER A 190 3.15 -2.64 -14.62
C SER A 190 1.68 -3.03 -14.38
N LEU A 191 1.34 -3.46 -13.16
CA LEU A 191 -0.04 -3.82 -12.80
C LEU A 191 -1.00 -2.61 -12.87
N SER A 192 -0.54 -1.42 -12.46
CA SER A 192 -1.33 -0.18 -12.60
C SER A 192 -1.66 0.11 -14.06
N GLU A 193 -0.66 0.04 -14.94
CA GLU A 193 -0.82 0.31 -16.37
C GLU A 193 -1.74 -0.71 -17.05
N GLU A 194 -1.49 -1.99 -16.82
CA GLU A 194 -2.20 -3.07 -17.50
C GLU A 194 -3.65 -3.22 -17.05
N LEU A 195 -3.90 -3.08 -15.74
CA LEU A 195 -5.24 -3.17 -15.17
C LEU A 195 -5.98 -1.83 -15.15
N SER A 196 -5.32 -0.75 -15.58
CA SER A 196 -5.83 0.63 -15.46
C SER A 196 -6.21 0.98 -14.00
N LEU A 197 -5.45 0.46 -13.04
CA LEU A 197 -5.72 0.51 -11.62
C LEU A 197 -4.95 1.69 -10.97
N PRO A 198 -5.63 2.67 -10.36
CA PRO A 198 -4.94 3.69 -9.58
C PRO A 198 -4.23 3.06 -8.37
N VAL A 199 -3.01 3.52 -8.10
CA VAL A 199 -2.19 3.04 -6.98
C VAL A 199 -1.76 4.22 -6.13
N LEU A 200 -1.96 4.13 -4.82
CA LEU A 200 -1.44 5.09 -3.84
C LEU A 200 -0.43 4.36 -2.94
N ILE A 201 0.82 4.80 -2.98
CA ILE A 201 1.93 4.12 -2.32
C ILE A 201 2.55 5.04 -1.28
N ASN A 202 2.63 4.59 -0.04
CA ASN A 202 3.50 5.20 0.97
C ASN A 202 4.93 4.67 0.75
N ILE A 203 5.88 5.56 0.50
CA ILE A 203 7.28 5.24 0.17
C ILE A 203 8.21 6.08 1.05
N HIS A 204 9.24 5.45 1.62
CA HIS A 204 10.33 6.17 2.29
C HIS A 204 11.44 6.59 1.31
N ASN A 205 11.74 5.76 0.33
CA ASN A 205 12.82 6.00 -0.63
C ASN A 205 12.36 6.95 -1.74
N VAL A 206 12.88 8.19 -1.71
CA VAL A 206 12.55 9.23 -2.70
C VAL A 206 13.02 8.86 -4.10
N THR A 207 14.12 8.13 -4.23
CA THR A 207 14.62 7.67 -5.54
C THR A 207 13.63 6.70 -6.18
N GLU A 208 13.06 5.76 -5.40
CA GLU A 208 11.99 4.87 -5.87
C GLU A 208 10.73 5.68 -6.25
N ALA A 209 10.33 6.66 -5.40
CA ALA A 209 9.19 7.52 -5.71
C ALA A 209 9.39 8.25 -7.05
N LYS A 210 10.56 8.84 -7.29
CA LYS A 210 10.89 9.52 -8.56
C LYS A 210 10.90 8.58 -9.77
N ALA A 211 11.36 7.34 -9.60
CA ALA A 211 11.54 6.40 -10.71
C ALA A 211 10.22 5.71 -11.12
N TYR A 212 9.31 5.44 -10.18
CA TYR A 212 8.17 4.53 -10.40
C TYR A 212 6.80 5.19 -10.29
N THR A 213 6.71 6.49 -9.97
CA THR A 213 5.40 7.14 -9.80
C THR A 213 5.19 8.31 -10.74
N ASP A 214 3.92 8.61 -11.05
CA ASP A 214 3.53 9.72 -11.93
C ASP A 214 3.42 11.04 -11.18
N ARG A 215 3.18 10.96 -9.86
CA ARG A 215 2.96 12.11 -8.98
C ARG A 215 3.46 11.80 -7.59
N ILE A 216 4.06 12.78 -6.96
CA ILE A 216 4.57 12.71 -5.59
C ILE A 216 3.80 13.69 -4.72
N VAL A 217 3.35 13.21 -3.56
CA VAL A 217 2.70 13.99 -2.52
C VAL A 217 3.61 14.00 -1.30
N GLY A 218 4.16 15.16 -0.96
CA GLY A 218 5.01 15.36 0.21
C GLY A 218 4.17 15.73 1.44
N MET A 219 4.28 14.94 2.50
CA MET A 219 3.58 15.17 3.76
C MET A 219 4.53 15.59 4.89
N ARG A 220 4.09 16.58 5.68
CA ARG A 220 4.77 17.00 6.91
C ARG A 220 3.76 17.38 7.97
N TYR A 221 3.90 16.86 9.19
CA TYR A 221 3.03 17.14 10.34
C TYR A 221 1.53 17.04 10.04
N GLY A 222 1.14 16.02 9.24
CA GLY A 222 -0.27 15.76 8.89
C GLY A 222 -0.84 16.65 7.80
N ARG A 223 -0.02 17.42 7.09
CA ARG A 223 -0.42 18.29 5.97
C ARG A 223 0.31 17.88 4.70
N ILE A 224 -0.32 18.12 3.56
CA ILE A 224 0.36 18.09 2.26
C ILE A 224 1.06 19.43 2.09
N ILE A 225 2.38 19.41 1.81
CA ILE A 225 3.20 20.58 1.56
C ILE A 225 3.81 20.59 0.16
N PHE A 226 3.84 19.42 -0.49
CA PHE A 226 4.24 19.27 -1.87
C PHE A 226 3.24 18.37 -2.61
N ASP A 227 2.92 18.72 -3.84
CA ASP A 227 2.05 17.95 -4.71
C ASP A 227 2.40 18.24 -6.17
N GLY A 228 3.09 17.31 -6.84
CA GLY A 228 3.58 17.57 -8.18
C GLY A 228 4.17 16.35 -8.89
N ALA A 229 4.65 16.58 -10.12
CA ALA A 229 5.38 15.58 -10.88
C ALA A 229 6.74 15.25 -10.21
N PRO A 230 7.29 14.02 -10.38
CA PRO A 230 8.59 13.65 -9.84
C PRO A 230 9.72 14.60 -10.24
N THR A 231 9.64 15.19 -11.44
CA THR A 231 10.62 16.14 -11.96
C THR A 231 10.59 17.51 -11.30
N SER A 232 9.49 17.88 -10.65
CA SER A 232 9.34 19.16 -9.93
C SER A 232 9.77 19.06 -8.46
N LEU A 233 10.13 17.87 -7.97
CA LEU A 233 10.61 17.67 -6.61
C LEU A 233 12.12 18.03 -6.55
N ASP A 234 12.41 19.29 -6.26
CA ASP A 234 13.77 19.83 -6.09
C ASP A 234 14.30 19.69 -4.66
N GLU A 235 15.53 20.15 -4.42
CA GLU A 235 16.15 20.11 -3.09
C GLU A 235 15.40 20.97 -2.07
N ALA A 236 14.87 22.12 -2.49
CA ALA A 236 14.13 23.02 -1.58
C ALA A 236 12.84 22.37 -1.08
N ALA A 237 12.09 21.75 -1.98
CA ALA A 237 10.89 20.97 -1.63
C ALA A 237 11.23 19.77 -0.73
N MET A 238 12.35 19.08 -1.02
CA MET A 238 12.84 17.98 -0.19
C MET A 238 13.19 18.46 1.22
N ASP A 239 13.91 19.57 1.32
CA ASP A 239 14.25 20.16 2.62
C ASP A 239 13.00 20.57 3.41
N GLU A 240 11.98 21.11 2.75
CA GLU A 240 10.73 21.45 3.40
C GLU A 240 9.98 20.21 3.90
N ILE A 241 9.90 19.13 3.11
CA ILE A 241 9.24 17.87 3.47
C ILE A 241 9.91 17.24 4.70
N TYR A 242 11.25 17.26 4.77
CA TYR A 242 12.02 16.60 5.82
C TYR A 242 12.58 17.57 6.89
N ALA A 243 12.19 18.85 6.88
CA ALA A 243 12.64 19.83 7.86
C ALA A 243 12.20 19.43 9.28
N GLY A 244 13.13 19.55 10.23
CA GLY A 244 12.91 19.19 11.64
C GLY A 244 13.03 17.70 11.96
N THR A 245 13.36 16.87 10.97
CA THR A 245 13.76 15.47 11.21
C THR A 245 15.21 15.48 11.72
N PRO A 246 15.55 14.73 12.79
CA PRO A 246 16.95 14.56 13.18
C PRO A 246 17.80 14.03 12.01
N VAL A 247 19.07 14.49 11.94
CA VAL A 247 19.98 14.14 10.82
C VAL A 247 20.17 12.62 10.67
N ASP A 248 20.02 11.87 11.77
CA ASP A 248 20.09 10.40 11.77
C ASP A 248 18.97 9.72 10.97
N ASP A 249 17.75 10.27 10.95
CA ASP A 249 16.65 9.71 10.13
C ASP A 249 16.86 9.99 8.64
N ARG A 250 17.49 11.12 8.27
CA ARG A 250 17.86 11.39 6.86
C ARG A 250 18.92 10.42 6.34
N ALA A 251 19.87 10.03 7.20
CA ALA A 251 20.94 9.10 6.87
C ALA A 251 20.41 7.64 6.80
N ALA A 252 19.45 7.26 7.64
CA ALA A 252 18.81 5.95 7.62
C ALA A 252 18.02 5.72 6.31
N ASP A 253 17.31 6.74 5.83
CA ASP A 253 16.59 6.71 4.53
C ASP A 253 17.55 6.60 3.32
N GLN A 254 18.77 7.11 3.45
CA GLN A 254 19.82 6.99 2.41
C GLN A 254 20.70 5.74 2.56
N ALA A 255 20.84 5.22 3.79
CA ALA A 255 21.76 4.12 4.13
C ALA A 255 21.15 2.71 4.02
N ALA A 256 19.86 2.57 3.71
CA ALA A 256 19.23 1.28 3.41
C ALA A 256 19.86 0.56 2.19
N GLY A 257 20.90 1.13 1.59
CA GLY A 257 21.69 0.57 0.48
C GLY A 257 23.13 0.17 0.83
N ARG A 258 23.58 0.18 2.10
CA ARG A 258 24.94 -0.29 2.43
C ARG A 258 24.92 -1.64 3.13
N PRO A 259 25.75 -2.62 2.68
CA PRO A 259 25.91 -3.89 3.38
C PRO A 259 26.53 -3.65 4.77
N LEU A 260 26.00 -4.34 5.78
CA LEU A 260 26.61 -4.41 7.11
C LEU A 260 28.02 -5.01 6.96
N GLU A 261 29.04 -4.22 7.23
CA GLU A 261 30.40 -4.72 7.43
C GLU A 261 30.40 -5.64 8.65
N THR A 262 30.85 -6.85 8.43
CA THR A 262 31.07 -7.87 9.46
C THR A 262 32.09 -7.36 10.48
N VAL A 263 31.71 -7.26 11.74
CA VAL A 263 32.63 -7.09 12.87
C VAL A 263 33.37 -8.41 13.07
N PRO A 264 34.73 -8.45 13.04
CA PRO A 264 35.47 -9.67 13.38
C PRO A 264 35.48 -9.88 14.89
N SER A 265 35.32 -11.16 15.25
CA SER A 265 35.37 -11.85 16.54
C SER A 265 36.06 -11.18 17.73
#